data_bb93917bf5da68f63bc3e271ebbc2527
#
_entry.id   bb93917bf5da68f63bc3e271ebbc2527
#
_cell.length_a   1.000
_cell.length_b   1.000
_cell.length_c   1.000
_cell.angle_alpha   90.00
_cell.angle_beta   90.00
_cell.angle_gamma   90.00
#
_symmetry.space_group_name_H-M   'P 1'
#
loop_
_entity.id
_entity.type
_entity.pdbx_description
1 polymer ?
#
loop_
_entity_poly.entity_id
_entity_poly.type
_entity_poly.pdbx_seq_one_letter_code
_entity_poly.pdbx_strand_id
1 'polypeptide(L)'
;MPSLSAYKSDLDYSYAPGIFPSMECLMHRPEKTRRVLIHSSAAGREGTDRLRTLADKAGVRVEEADRVLARISGKENCYAAAVFEKFKDEPDPEKPHVVLHNPGDSGNVGTILRTALGLGIEDVALIRPCVDLFDPKTVRASMGSLFQLRVKVYDRFQDYREAFPDRALYPFMLDASVPLQEAVKTRPEKWTLIFGNEGKGLPKEFASMGQAVRIESNEKVDSLNLGIAAGIGIYQFMMHEA
;
A
#
# COMPACT_ATOMS: atom_id res chain seq x y z
N MET A 1 -7.05 -3.50 30.10
CA MET A 1 -7.15 -3.61 28.63
C MET A 1 -6.73 -5.01 28.21
N PRO A 2 -7.32 -5.61 27.16
CA PRO A 2 -6.93 -6.93 26.71
C PRO A 2 -5.43 -6.99 26.36
N SER A 3 -4.80 -8.14 26.63
CA SER A 3 -3.40 -8.36 26.32
C SER A 3 -3.19 -8.36 24.81
N LEU A 4 -2.16 -7.67 24.32
CA LEU A 4 -1.81 -7.66 22.89
C LEU A 4 -1.28 -9.05 22.49
N SER A 5 -1.81 -9.60 21.41
CA SER A 5 -1.37 -10.86 20.81
C SER A 5 -0.48 -10.64 19.59
N ALA A 6 0.19 -11.69 19.10
CA ALA A 6 0.75 -11.67 17.76
C ALA A 6 -0.36 -11.37 16.74
N TYR A 7 0.00 -10.69 15.66
CA TYR A 7 -0.97 -10.37 14.62
C TYR A 7 -1.61 -11.62 14.02
N LYS A 8 -2.91 -11.53 13.80
CA LYS A 8 -3.72 -12.47 13.03
C LYS A 8 -4.70 -11.68 12.17
N SER A 9 -5.04 -12.20 11.01
CA SER A 9 -5.91 -11.50 10.04
C SER A 9 -7.35 -11.28 10.53
N ASP A 10 -7.82 -12.09 11.49
CA ASP A 10 -9.15 -12.00 12.09
C ASP A 10 -9.27 -10.96 13.24
N LEU A 11 -8.13 -10.38 13.68
CA LEU A 11 -8.16 -9.30 14.67
C LEU A 11 -8.73 -8.01 14.07
N ASP A 12 -9.45 -7.24 14.87
CA ASP A 12 -9.98 -5.91 14.53
C ASP A 12 -8.92 -4.80 14.55
N TYR A 13 -7.68 -5.14 14.96
CA TYR A 13 -6.53 -4.23 15.02
C TYR A 13 -5.28 -4.81 14.37
N SER A 14 -4.33 -3.93 14.11
CA SER A 14 -3.00 -4.30 13.65
C SER A 14 -1.91 -3.42 14.27
N TYR A 15 -0.70 -3.57 13.77
CA TYR A 15 0.49 -2.88 14.24
C TYR A 15 1.17 -2.14 13.10
N ALA A 16 1.69 -0.94 13.40
CA ALA A 16 2.58 -0.16 12.54
C ALA A 16 4.02 -0.23 13.09
N PRO A 17 4.81 -1.28 12.75
CA PRO A 17 6.13 -1.47 13.33
C PRO A 17 7.13 -0.46 12.80
N GLY A 18 7.82 0.21 13.69
CA GLY A 18 8.83 1.23 13.41
C GLY A 18 8.39 2.63 13.85
N ILE A 19 9.38 3.49 14.14
CA ILE A 19 9.12 4.86 14.59
C ILE A 19 8.36 5.64 13.53
N PHE A 20 8.81 5.62 12.28
CA PHE A 20 8.21 6.37 11.19
C PHE A 20 6.78 5.91 10.86
N PRO A 21 6.49 4.61 10.62
CA PRO A 21 5.12 4.15 10.42
C PRO A 21 4.17 4.48 11.60
N SER A 22 4.70 4.47 12.84
CA SER A 22 3.93 4.85 14.02
C SER A 22 3.58 6.34 14.05
N MET A 23 4.52 7.21 13.62
CA MET A 23 4.26 8.65 13.47
C MET A 23 3.19 8.90 12.39
N GLU A 24 3.30 8.26 11.23
CA GLU A 24 2.33 8.38 10.14
C GLU A 24 0.93 7.95 10.59
N CYS A 25 0.83 6.85 11.34
CA CYS A 25 -0.43 6.40 11.92
C CYS A 25 -1.05 7.47 12.84
N LEU A 26 -0.25 8.06 13.75
CA LEU A 26 -0.72 9.11 14.67
C LEU A 26 -1.10 10.40 13.96
N MET A 27 -0.39 10.78 12.89
CA MET A 27 -0.63 12.04 12.18
C MET A 27 -1.86 11.95 11.27
N HIS A 28 -2.10 10.80 10.64
CA HIS A 28 -3.12 10.67 9.61
C HIS A 28 -4.36 9.86 10.03
N ARG A 29 -4.24 9.05 11.10
CA ARG A 29 -5.34 8.24 11.67
C ARG A 29 -5.30 8.25 13.21
N PRO A 30 -5.23 9.42 13.87
CA PRO A 30 -5.17 9.49 15.34
C PRO A 30 -6.37 8.82 15.99
N GLU A 31 -7.57 8.94 15.39
CA GLU A 31 -8.83 8.35 15.86
C GLU A 31 -8.84 6.81 15.78
N LYS A 32 -7.98 6.22 14.95
CA LYS A 32 -7.79 4.77 14.83
C LYS A 32 -6.66 4.25 15.70
N THR A 33 -5.82 5.11 16.23
CA THR A 33 -4.65 4.71 17.01
C THR A 33 -5.04 4.42 18.46
N ARG A 34 -4.95 3.15 18.88
CA ARG A 34 -5.31 2.71 20.25
C ARG A 34 -4.25 3.02 21.28
N ARG A 35 -2.98 2.82 20.92
CA ARG A 35 -1.81 3.05 21.79
C ARG A 35 -0.51 3.01 21.00
N VAL A 36 0.54 3.52 21.59
CA VAL A 36 1.92 3.44 21.08
C VAL A 36 2.76 2.61 22.02
N LEU A 37 3.50 1.67 21.47
CA LEU A 37 4.46 0.83 22.17
C LEU A 37 5.86 1.34 21.90
N ILE A 38 6.68 1.47 22.94
CA ILE A 38 8.10 1.88 22.82
C ILE A 38 8.96 0.84 23.55
N HIS A 39 10.09 0.49 22.95
CA HIS A 39 11.09 -0.36 23.57
C HIS A 39 11.88 0.42 24.62
N SER A 40 12.11 -0.14 25.79
CA SER A 40 12.82 0.52 26.91
C SER A 40 14.19 1.06 26.50
N SER A 41 14.97 0.33 25.68
CA SER A 41 16.29 0.76 25.18
C SER A 41 16.26 1.94 24.21
N ALA A 42 15.08 2.35 23.76
CA ALA A 42 14.90 3.48 22.85
C ALA A 42 14.37 4.74 23.56
N ALA A 43 14.11 4.67 24.87
CA ALA A 43 13.71 5.83 25.66
C ALA A 43 14.78 6.93 25.59
N GLY A 44 14.35 8.19 25.41
CA GLY A 44 15.24 9.36 25.28
C GLY A 44 15.96 9.49 23.95
N ARG A 45 15.63 8.70 22.92
CA ARG A 45 16.11 8.93 21.56
C ARG A 45 15.17 9.91 20.83
N GLU A 46 15.73 10.82 20.05
CA GLU A 46 14.98 11.87 19.33
C GLU A 46 13.70 11.34 18.63
N GLY A 47 13.81 10.23 17.90
CA GLY A 47 12.66 9.65 17.20
C GLY A 47 11.54 9.17 18.12
N THR A 48 11.88 8.59 19.28
CA THR A 48 10.89 8.16 20.29
C THR A 48 10.31 9.32 21.07
N ASP A 49 11.08 10.38 21.33
CA ASP A 49 10.59 11.59 22.00
C ASP A 49 9.61 12.35 21.10
N ARG A 50 9.92 12.44 19.81
CA ARG A 50 8.98 12.99 18.81
C ARG A 50 7.68 12.16 18.73
N LEU A 51 7.79 10.83 18.75
CA LEU A 51 6.64 9.93 18.76
C LEU A 51 5.78 10.11 20.02
N ARG A 52 6.40 10.27 21.21
CA ARG A 52 5.70 10.60 22.45
C ARG A 52 4.94 11.93 22.34
N THR A 53 5.59 12.96 21.82
CA THR A 53 4.97 14.27 21.62
C THR A 53 3.74 14.20 20.70
N LEU A 54 3.81 13.41 19.62
CA LEU A 54 2.68 13.20 18.71
C LEU A 54 1.55 12.41 19.40
N ALA A 55 1.89 11.38 20.17
CA ALA A 55 0.92 10.60 20.93
C ALA A 55 0.18 11.43 21.97
N ASP A 56 0.91 12.28 22.71
CA ASP A 56 0.32 13.20 23.69
C ASP A 56 -0.65 14.19 23.03
N LYS A 57 -0.28 14.78 21.89
CA LYS A 57 -1.16 15.65 21.11
C LYS A 57 -2.42 14.96 20.62
N ALA A 58 -2.32 13.68 20.26
CA ALA A 58 -3.42 12.86 19.82
C ALA A 58 -4.26 12.25 20.97
N GLY A 59 -3.86 12.45 22.22
CA GLY A 59 -4.49 11.83 23.38
C GLY A 59 -4.30 10.30 23.43
N VAL A 60 -3.25 9.78 22.78
CA VAL A 60 -2.96 8.36 22.65
C VAL A 60 -1.94 7.93 23.71
N ARG A 61 -2.26 6.87 24.44
CA ARG A 61 -1.41 6.33 25.49
C ARG A 61 -0.11 5.74 24.91
N VAL A 62 1.01 6.05 25.55
CA VAL A 62 2.32 5.43 25.29
C VAL A 62 2.67 4.48 26.43
N GLU A 63 3.17 3.29 26.10
CA GLU A 63 3.60 2.29 27.07
C GLU A 63 4.91 1.61 26.65
N GLU A 64 5.72 1.20 27.63
CA GLU A 64 6.89 0.36 27.38
C GLU A 64 6.46 -1.10 27.25
N ALA A 65 6.86 -1.78 26.15
CA ALA A 65 6.34 -3.08 25.80
C ALA A 65 7.35 -3.96 25.03
N ASP A 66 8.56 -4.14 25.55
CA ASP A 66 9.65 -4.87 24.89
C ASP A 66 9.26 -6.25 24.38
N ARG A 67 8.56 -7.05 25.22
CA ARG A 67 8.12 -8.40 24.87
C ARG A 67 7.10 -8.41 23.72
N VAL A 68 6.25 -7.39 23.66
CA VAL A 68 5.25 -7.28 22.60
C VAL A 68 5.93 -6.89 21.30
N LEU A 69 6.82 -5.89 21.34
CA LEU A 69 7.60 -5.43 20.19
C LEU A 69 8.43 -6.56 19.58
N ALA A 70 9.11 -7.36 20.38
CA ALA A 70 9.86 -8.52 19.91
C ALA A 70 8.96 -9.55 19.20
N ARG A 71 7.73 -9.74 19.71
CA ARG A 71 6.76 -10.70 19.15
C ARG A 71 6.17 -10.24 17.81
N ILE A 72 5.85 -8.95 17.68
CA ILE A 72 5.18 -8.43 16.47
C ILE A 72 6.14 -8.14 15.32
N SER A 73 7.40 -7.85 15.60
CA SER A 73 8.37 -7.46 14.56
C SER A 73 9.06 -8.63 13.90
N GLY A 74 9.17 -9.76 14.59
CA GLY A 74 10.01 -10.89 14.16
C GLY A 74 11.49 -10.54 14.00
N LYS A 75 11.92 -9.34 14.42
CA LYS A 75 13.29 -8.82 14.33
C LYS A 75 13.64 -8.09 15.63
N GLU A 76 14.90 -8.18 16.05
CA GLU A 76 15.40 -7.56 17.28
C GLU A 76 15.37 -6.02 17.29
N ASN A 77 15.19 -5.36 16.13
CA ASN A 77 15.33 -3.91 15.94
C ASN A 77 14.01 -3.15 15.77
N CYS A 78 12.93 -3.54 16.44
CA CYS A 78 11.70 -2.76 16.46
C CYS A 78 11.61 -1.93 17.74
N TYR A 79 11.97 -0.66 17.65
CA TYR A 79 12.00 0.25 18.80
C TYR A 79 10.66 0.89 19.16
N ALA A 80 9.69 0.85 18.24
CA ALA A 80 8.34 1.33 18.49
C ALA A 80 7.33 0.67 17.54
N ALA A 81 6.06 0.66 17.96
CA ALA A 81 4.94 0.31 17.10
C ALA A 81 3.67 1.03 17.56
N ALA A 82 2.91 1.61 16.64
CA ALA A 82 1.54 1.99 16.92
C ALA A 82 0.62 0.76 16.79
N VAL A 83 -0.35 0.65 17.69
CA VAL A 83 -1.46 -0.31 17.61
C VAL A 83 -2.67 0.46 17.11
N PHE A 84 -3.24 0.04 15.99
CA PHE A 84 -4.34 0.76 15.37
C PHE A 84 -5.51 -0.17 15.00
N GLU A 85 -6.72 0.37 14.98
CA GLU A 85 -7.92 -0.32 14.48
C GLU A 85 -7.85 -0.41 12.96
N LYS A 86 -8.20 -1.58 12.42
CA LYS A 86 -8.38 -1.73 10.97
C LYS A 86 -9.50 -0.81 10.48
N PHE A 87 -9.31 -0.24 9.33
CA PHE A 87 -10.24 0.71 8.73
C PHE A 87 -10.62 0.29 7.31
N LYS A 88 -11.65 0.93 6.78
CA LYS A 88 -12.09 0.76 5.40
C LYS A 88 -12.15 2.14 4.77
N ASP A 89 -11.64 2.25 3.58
CA ASP A 89 -11.72 3.45 2.76
C ASP A 89 -12.45 3.14 1.45
N GLU A 90 -12.95 4.17 0.79
CA GLU A 90 -13.51 4.10 -0.55
C GLU A 90 -12.65 4.96 -1.48
N PRO A 91 -12.16 4.40 -2.60
CA PRO A 91 -11.45 5.17 -3.61
C PRO A 91 -12.33 6.28 -4.20
N ASP A 92 -11.74 7.43 -4.50
CA ASP A 92 -12.41 8.58 -5.08
C ASP A 92 -12.67 8.31 -6.58
N PRO A 93 -13.92 8.29 -7.07
CA PRO A 93 -14.25 8.00 -8.46
C PRO A 93 -13.68 9.02 -9.46
N GLU A 94 -13.33 10.21 -9.00
CA GLU A 94 -12.82 11.29 -9.86
C GLU A 94 -11.29 11.30 -10.01
N LYS A 95 -10.58 10.51 -9.18
CA LYS A 95 -9.12 10.49 -9.15
C LYS A 95 -8.52 9.29 -9.92
N PRO A 96 -7.25 9.34 -10.33
CA PRO A 96 -6.54 8.18 -10.88
C PRO A 96 -6.45 7.03 -9.88
N HIS A 97 -6.55 5.78 -10.37
CA HIS A 97 -6.43 4.59 -9.51
C HIS A 97 -5.28 3.68 -9.92
N VAL A 98 -4.77 2.95 -8.94
CA VAL A 98 -3.90 1.78 -9.15
C VAL A 98 -4.64 0.53 -8.67
N VAL A 99 -4.71 -0.49 -9.49
CA VAL A 99 -5.27 -1.80 -9.15
C VAL A 99 -4.16 -2.84 -9.15
N LEU A 100 -4.05 -3.60 -8.06
CA LEU A 100 -3.17 -4.74 -7.93
C LEU A 100 -4.01 -6.02 -7.96
N HIS A 101 -3.88 -6.80 -9.01
CA HIS A 101 -4.63 -8.04 -9.21
C HIS A 101 -3.85 -9.23 -8.65
N ASN A 102 -4.36 -9.82 -7.57
CA ASN A 102 -3.78 -10.98 -6.89
C ASN A 102 -2.33 -10.78 -6.41
N PRO A 103 -1.95 -9.63 -5.80
CA PRO A 103 -0.58 -9.43 -5.35
C PRO A 103 -0.24 -10.38 -4.19
N GLY A 104 0.87 -11.11 -4.32
CA GLY A 104 1.28 -12.16 -3.38
C GLY A 104 2.36 -11.76 -2.37
N ASP A 105 3.07 -10.66 -2.59
CA ASP A 105 4.19 -10.22 -1.77
C ASP A 105 3.92 -8.91 -1.03
N SER A 106 4.01 -8.97 0.32
CA SER A 106 3.79 -7.81 1.20
C SER A 106 4.78 -6.68 0.98
N GLY A 107 6.02 -6.99 0.58
CA GLY A 107 7.05 -6.00 0.29
C GLY A 107 6.74 -5.23 -0.98
N ASN A 108 6.31 -5.93 -2.04
CA ASN A 108 5.89 -5.29 -3.29
C ASN A 108 4.67 -4.40 -3.06
N VAL A 109 3.63 -4.90 -2.39
CA VAL A 109 2.43 -4.10 -2.09
C VAL A 109 2.80 -2.87 -1.29
N GLY A 110 3.57 -3.01 -0.20
CA GLY A 110 4.01 -1.86 0.59
C GLY A 110 4.83 -0.84 -0.21
N THR A 111 5.73 -1.32 -1.07
CA THR A 111 6.54 -0.47 -1.97
C THR A 111 5.64 0.29 -2.95
N ILE A 112 4.64 -0.38 -3.54
CA ILE A 112 3.70 0.25 -4.47
C ILE A 112 2.85 1.30 -3.76
N LEU A 113 2.33 1.03 -2.57
CA LEU A 113 1.57 2.00 -1.77
C LEU A 113 2.40 3.26 -1.50
N ARG A 114 3.67 3.09 -1.09
CA ARG A 114 4.58 4.21 -0.85
C ARG A 114 4.87 4.99 -2.12
N THR A 115 5.10 4.31 -3.24
CA THR A 115 5.40 4.92 -4.55
C THR A 115 4.19 5.66 -5.09
N ALA A 116 3.00 5.07 -4.99
CA ALA A 116 1.73 5.69 -5.39
C ALA A 116 1.52 7.02 -4.68
N LEU A 117 1.58 7.02 -3.34
CA LEU A 117 1.46 8.24 -2.55
C LEU A 117 2.53 9.28 -2.93
N GLY A 118 3.80 8.85 -3.05
CA GLY A 118 4.91 9.74 -3.40
C GLY A 118 4.81 10.36 -4.78
N LEU A 119 4.05 9.74 -5.69
CA LEU A 119 3.79 10.23 -7.05
C LEU A 119 2.39 10.85 -7.21
N GLY A 120 1.64 11.06 -6.11
CA GLY A 120 0.37 11.77 -6.11
C GLY A 120 -0.86 10.92 -6.42
N ILE A 121 -0.76 9.59 -6.38
CA ILE A 121 -1.92 8.70 -6.42
C ILE A 121 -2.28 8.28 -5.00
N GLU A 122 -3.52 8.54 -4.62
CA GLU A 122 -4.04 8.21 -3.29
C GLU A 122 -5.01 7.03 -3.28
N ASP A 123 -5.45 6.55 -4.45
CA ASP A 123 -6.51 5.57 -4.60
C ASP A 123 -5.98 4.24 -5.12
N VAL A 124 -6.02 3.21 -4.27
CA VAL A 124 -5.49 1.89 -4.60
C VAL A 124 -6.53 0.81 -4.34
N ALA A 125 -6.70 -0.11 -5.26
CA ALA A 125 -7.53 -1.30 -5.09
C ALA A 125 -6.67 -2.57 -5.12
N LEU A 126 -6.93 -3.49 -4.21
CA LEU A 126 -6.37 -4.84 -4.23
C LEU A 126 -7.47 -5.84 -4.58
N ILE A 127 -7.18 -6.75 -5.51
CA ILE A 127 -8.13 -7.81 -5.89
C ILE A 127 -7.67 -9.14 -5.29
N ARG A 128 -8.58 -9.83 -4.62
CA ARG A 128 -8.33 -11.15 -4.03
C ARG A 128 -8.08 -12.25 -5.09
N PRO A 129 -7.32 -13.29 -4.74
CA PRO A 129 -6.54 -13.46 -3.52
C PRO A 129 -5.36 -12.49 -3.46
N CYS A 130 -5.12 -11.85 -2.32
CA CYS A 130 -4.03 -10.90 -2.14
C CYS A 130 -3.45 -11.00 -0.72
N VAL A 131 -2.30 -10.40 -0.51
CA VAL A 131 -1.74 -10.24 0.83
C VAL A 131 -2.70 -9.45 1.72
N ASP A 132 -2.60 -9.67 3.03
CA ASP A 132 -3.36 -8.86 3.99
C ASP A 132 -2.79 -7.44 4.05
N LEU A 133 -3.63 -6.45 3.71
CA LEU A 133 -3.28 -5.03 3.72
C LEU A 133 -2.76 -4.58 5.09
N PHE A 134 -3.33 -5.14 6.15
CA PHE A 134 -3.00 -4.78 7.53
C PHE A 134 -1.98 -5.72 8.18
N ASP A 135 -1.39 -6.66 7.44
CA ASP A 135 -0.25 -7.43 7.97
C ASP A 135 0.88 -6.45 8.35
N PRO A 136 1.46 -6.56 9.55
CA PRO A 136 2.54 -5.69 10.00
C PRO A 136 3.72 -5.60 9.02
N LYS A 137 3.95 -6.63 8.19
CA LYS A 137 4.97 -6.60 7.14
C LYS A 137 4.58 -5.64 6.00
N THR A 138 3.31 -5.67 5.55
CA THR A 138 2.77 -4.76 4.53
C THR A 138 2.79 -3.32 5.04
N VAL A 139 2.29 -3.09 6.26
CA VAL A 139 2.29 -1.77 6.90
C VAL A 139 3.71 -1.21 7.03
N ARG A 140 4.67 -2.03 7.46
CA ARG A 140 6.07 -1.63 7.57
C ARG A 140 6.68 -1.31 6.20
N ALA A 141 6.44 -2.15 5.20
CA ALA A 141 6.96 -1.95 3.84
C ALA A 141 6.43 -0.68 3.19
N SER A 142 5.18 -0.29 3.50
CA SER A 142 4.59 0.96 3.05
C SER A 142 5.21 2.21 3.70
N MET A 143 6.03 2.03 4.74
CA MET A 143 6.58 3.15 5.53
C MET A 143 5.50 4.12 6.04
N GLY A 144 4.28 3.60 6.29
CA GLY A 144 3.16 4.37 6.81
C GLY A 144 2.31 5.09 5.75
N SER A 145 2.65 5.01 4.46
CA SER A 145 1.81 5.61 3.39
C SER A 145 0.39 5.04 3.36
N LEU A 146 0.21 3.79 3.85
CA LEU A 146 -1.12 3.19 4.03
C LEU A 146 -2.10 4.11 4.78
N PHE A 147 -1.64 4.89 5.76
CA PHE A 147 -2.50 5.73 6.58
C PHE A 147 -2.99 7.00 5.87
N GLN A 148 -2.38 7.36 4.74
CA GLN A 148 -2.73 8.51 3.91
C GLN A 148 -3.50 8.12 2.65
N LEU A 149 -3.46 6.85 2.26
CA LEU A 149 -4.12 6.34 1.05
C LEU A 149 -5.56 5.90 1.34
N ARG A 150 -6.39 5.93 0.32
CA ARG A 150 -7.68 5.25 0.26
C ARG A 150 -7.48 3.89 -0.41
N VAL A 151 -7.35 2.84 0.42
CA VAL A 151 -7.10 1.48 -0.08
C VAL A 151 -8.30 0.60 0.19
N LYS A 152 -8.84 -0.04 -0.84
CA LYS A 152 -9.94 -0.99 -0.72
C LYS A 152 -9.60 -2.34 -1.33
N VAL A 153 -10.00 -3.41 -0.64
CA VAL A 153 -9.88 -4.79 -1.12
C VAL A 153 -11.21 -5.24 -1.69
N TYR A 154 -11.18 -5.74 -2.92
CA TYR A 154 -12.33 -6.32 -3.64
C TYR A 154 -12.17 -7.82 -3.77
N ASP A 155 -13.28 -8.54 -3.72
CA ASP A 155 -13.27 -9.99 -3.89
C ASP A 155 -12.96 -10.39 -5.34
N ARG A 156 -13.46 -9.64 -6.31
CA ARG A 156 -13.24 -9.86 -7.75
C ARG A 156 -12.95 -8.53 -8.45
N PHE A 157 -12.22 -8.58 -9.55
CA PHE A 157 -12.01 -7.40 -10.39
C PHE A 157 -13.32 -6.82 -10.95
N GLN A 158 -14.30 -7.67 -11.21
CA GLN A 158 -15.61 -7.24 -11.68
C GLN A 158 -16.30 -6.32 -10.66
N ASP A 159 -16.17 -6.58 -9.35
CA ASP A 159 -16.77 -5.75 -8.29
C ASP A 159 -16.16 -4.34 -8.28
N TYR A 160 -14.85 -4.23 -8.53
CA TYR A 160 -14.17 -2.94 -8.73
C TYR A 160 -14.67 -2.23 -9.99
N ARG A 161 -14.78 -2.95 -11.10
CA ARG A 161 -15.21 -2.40 -12.39
C ARG A 161 -16.65 -1.89 -12.35
N GLU A 162 -17.55 -2.57 -11.64
CA GLU A 162 -18.94 -2.14 -11.42
C GLU A 162 -19.00 -0.87 -10.54
N ALA A 163 -18.12 -0.75 -9.56
CA ALA A 163 -18.02 0.46 -8.73
C ALA A 163 -17.48 1.67 -9.50
N PHE A 164 -16.68 1.45 -10.56
CA PHE A 164 -16.01 2.51 -11.33
C PHE A 164 -16.10 2.23 -12.85
N PRO A 165 -17.30 2.30 -13.45
CA PRO A 165 -17.52 1.88 -14.85
C PRO A 165 -16.89 2.82 -15.89
N ASP A 166 -16.78 4.13 -15.59
CA ASP A 166 -16.43 5.19 -16.56
C ASP A 166 -14.94 5.53 -16.55
N ARG A 167 -14.07 4.52 -16.43
CA ARG A 167 -12.62 4.73 -16.38
C ARG A 167 -11.91 4.05 -17.53
N ALA A 168 -10.90 4.71 -18.08
CA ALA A 168 -9.98 4.07 -19.00
C ALA A 168 -9.09 3.09 -18.22
N LEU A 169 -9.04 1.84 -18.66
CA LEU A 169 -8.27 0.77 -18.04
C LEU A 169 -6.97 0.54 -18.81
N TYR A 170 -5.86 0.49 -18.09
CA TYR A 170 -4.53 0.23 -18.63
C TYR A 170 -3.91 -1.00 -17.96
N PRO A 171 -4.23 -2.21 -18.45
CA PRO A 171 -3.59 -3.45 -17.99
C PRO A 171 -2.12 -3.49 -18.41
N PHE A 172 -1.20 -3.67 -17.48
CA PHE A 172 0.22 -3.85 -17.76
C PHE A 172 0.52 -5.31 -18.06
N MET A 173 0.86 -5.61 -19.31
CA MET A 173 1.07 -6.97 -19.82
C MET A 173 2.33 -7.03 -20.68
N LEU A 174 3.09 -8.14 -20.56
CA LEU A 174 4.35 -8.32 -21.29
C LEU A 174 4.16 -8.46 -22.81
N ASP A 175 3.03 -9.05 -23.21
CA ASP A 175 2.65 -9.30 -24.60
C ASP A 175 1.77 -8.20 -25.21
N ALA A 176 1.58 -7.08 -24.51
CA ALA A 176 0.83 -5.95 -25.03
C ALA A 176 1.56 -5.29 -26.21
N SER A 177 0.77 -4.84 -27.19
CA SER A 177 1.30 -4.19 -28.40
C SER A 177 1.61 -2.69 -28.21
N VAL A 178 0.95 -2.03 -27.25
CA VAL A 178 1.09 -0.59 -27.06
C VAL A 178 2.21 -0.28 -26.07
N PRO A 179 3.27 0.44 -26.47
CA PRO A 179 4.30 0.92 -25.56
C PRO A 179 3.72 1.92 -24.55
N LEU A 180 4.27 1.92 -23.34
CA LEU A 180 3.87 2.83 -22.26
C LEU A 180 3.89 4.30 -22.70
N GLN A 181 4.93 4.71 -23.43
CA GLN A 181 5.14 6.08 -23.91
C GLN A 181 4.05 6.55 -24.89
N GLU A 182 3.41 5.62 -25.62
CA GLU A 182 2.30 5.93 -26.50
C GLU A 182 0.97 5.98 -25.76
N ALA A 183 0.77 5.06 -24.81
CA ALA A 183 -0.48 4.98 -24.04
C ALA A 183 -0.77 6.27 -23.26
N VAL A 184 0.26 6.93 -22.73
CA VAL A 184 0.08 8.14 -21.92
C VAL A 184 -0.35 9.36 -22.70
N LYS A 185 -0.07 9.43 -24.01
CA LYS A 185 -0.36 10.60 -24.85
C LYS A 185 -1.86 10.87 -25.02
N THR A 186 -2.68 9.85 -24.88
CA THR A 186 -4.13 9.91 -25.11
C THR A 186 -4.95 9.56 -23.86
N ARG A 187 -4.31 9.56 -22.67
CA ARG A 187 -5.01 9.20 -21.45
C ARG A 187 -6.06 10.24 -21.07
N PRO A 188 -7.29 9.83 -20.73
CA PRO A 188 -8.28 10.74 -20.18
C PRO A 188 -7.96 11.11 -18.71
N GLU A 189 -8.75 11.97 -18.09
CA GLU A 189 -8.58 12.33 -16.67
C GLU A 189 -8.81 11.14 -15.72
N LYS A 190 -9.83 10.32 -15.98
CA LYS A 190 -10.18 9.15 -15.19
C LYS A 190 -9.55 7.89 -15.76
N TRP A 191 -8.51 7.43 -15.15
CA TRP A 191 -7.80 6.23 -15.60
C TRP A 191 -7.42 5.31 -14.41
N THR A 192 -7.13 4.07 -14.77
CA THR A 192 -6.72 3.02 -13.83
C THR A 192 -5.56 2.23 -14.40
N LEU A 193 -4.44 2.19 -13.70
CA LEU A 193 -3.35 1.25 -14.02
C LEU A 193 -3.62 -0.08 -13.32
N ILE A 194 -3.47 -1.17 -14.04
CA ILE A 194 -3.74 -2.52 -13.51
C ILE A 194 -2.47 -3.35 -13.62
N PHE A 195 -1.99 -3.82 -12.48
CA PHE A 195 -0.81 -4.68 -12.39
C PHE A 195 -1.19 -6.06 -11.86
N GLY A 196 -0.59 -7.09 -12.43
CA GLY A 196 -0.87 -8.48 -12.09
C GLY A 196 -0.02 -9.06 -10.97
N ASN A 197 -0.20 -10.34 -10.72
CA ASN A 197 0.61 -11.12 -9.78
C ASN A 197 2.07 -11.20 -10.23
N GLU A 198 2.99 -11.26 -9.28
CA GLU A 198 4.45 -11.27 -9.52
C GLU A 198 4.92 -12.41 -10.43
N GLY A 199 4.32 -13.59 -10.30
CA GLY A 199 4.72 -14.77 -11.05
C GLY A 199 3.84 -15.06 -12.26
N LYS A 200 2.53 -14.78 -12.19
CA LYS A 200 1.56 -15.15 -13.22
C LYS A 200 1.16 -13.98 -14.13
N GLY A 201 1.47 -12.74 -13.72
CA GLY A 201 0.98 -11.55 -14.40
C GLY A 201 -0.54 -11.37 -14.31
N LEU A 202 -1.11 -10.68 -15.29
CA LEU A 202 -2.56 -10.56 -15.48
C LEU A 202 -3.10 -11.73 -16.32
N PRO A 203 -4.32 -12.21 -16.05
CA PRO A 203 -5.03 -13.11 -16.94
C PRO A 203 -5.18 -12.52 -18.36
N LYS A 204 -5.16 -13.38 -19.39
CA LYS A 204 -5.19 -12.94 -20.80
C LYS A 204 -6.41 -12.09 -21.17
N GLU A 205 -7.54 -12.31 -20.50
CA GLU A 205 -8.76 -11.52 -20.69
C GLU A 205 -8.59 -10.03 -20.43
N PHE A 206 -7.62 -9.63 -19.60
CA PHE A 206 -7.35 -8.22 -19.34
C PHE A 206 -6.90 -7.46 -20.61
N ALA A 207 -6.30 -8.15 -21.58
CA ALA A 207 -5.92 -7.54 -22.86
C ALA A 207 -7.09 -6.91 -23.64
N SER A 208 -8.31 -7.42 -23.44
CA SER A 208 -9.54 -6.92 -24.07
C SER A 208 -10.38 -6.00 -23.19
N MET A 209 -10.00 -5.77 -21.93
CA MET A 209 -10.76 -4.95 -20.97
C MET A 209 -10.45 -3.45 -21.08
N GLY A 210 -9.36 -3.10 -21.75
CA GLY A 210 -8.88 -1.72 -21.91
C GLY A 210 -7.73 -1.64 -22.90
N GLN A 211 -6.91 -0.61 -22.79
CA GLN A 211 -5.68 -0.48 -23.57
C GLN A 211 -4.53 -1.18 -22.85
N ALA A 212 -4.24 -2.42 -23.23
CA ALA A 212 -3.10 -3.15 -22.67
C ALA A 212 -1.78 -2.45 -23.02
N VAL A 213 -0.91 -2.30 -22.02
CA VAL A 213 0.32 -1.49 -22.08
C VAL A 213 1.53 -2.35 -21.74
N ARG A 214 2.64 -2.14 -22.47
CA ARG A 214 3.92 -2.77 -22.21
C ARG A 214 4.97 -1.75 -21.78
N ILE A 215 5.69 -2.06 -20.72
CA ILE A 215 6.95 -1.38 -20.41
C ILE A 215 8.03 -2.00 -21.30
N GLU A 216 8.65 -1.20 -22.14
CA GLU A 216 9.76 -1.67 -22.96
C GLU A 216 10.97 -1.98 -22.07
N SER A 217 11.46 -3.19 -22.16
CA SER A 217 12.59 -3.70 -21.39
C SER A 217 13.49 -4.55 -22.27
N ASN A 218 14.72 -4.81 -21.82
CA ASN A 218 15.66 -5.66 -22.54
C ASN A 218 15.20 -7.13 -22.46
N GLU A 219 15.27 -7.85 -23.58
CA GLU A 219 14.88 -9.27 -23.69
C GLU A 219 15.72 -10.23 -22.85
N LYS A 220 16.80 -9.73 -22.23
CA LYS A 220 17.63 -10.54 -21.32
C LYS A 220 16.97 -10.81 -19.95
N VAL A 221 15.86 -10.17 -19.66
CA VAL A 221 15.06 -10.39 -18.47
C VAL A 221 13.62 -10.71 -18.85
N ASP A 222 13.03 -11.70 -18.19
CA ASP A 222 11.67 -12.14 -18.49
C ASP A 222 10.62 -11.09 -18.07
N SER A 223 10.85 -10.39 -16.96
CA SER A 223 9.96 -9.36 -16.44
C SER A 223 10.67 -8.45 -15.43
N LEU A 224 10.08 -7.28 -15.20
CA LEU A 224 10.49 -6.39 -14.10
C LEU A 224 9.79 -6.81 -12.79
N ASN A 225 10.45 -6.54 -11.66
CA ASN A 225 9.78 -6.63 -10.36
C ASN A 225 8.50 -5.79 -10.36
N LEU A 226 7.43 -6.31 -9.73
CA LEU A 226 6.11 -5.67 -9.69
C LEU A 226 6.14 -4.24 -9.18
N GLY A 227 6.86 -3.98 -8.07
CA GLY A 227 7.00 -2.64 -7.50
C GLY A 227 7.71 -1.66 -8.44
N ILE A 228 8.72 -2.14 -9.18
CA ILE A 228 9.45 -1.34 -10.18
C ILE A 228 8.54 -1.04 -11.38
N ALA A 229 7.84 -2.05 -11.92
CA ALA A 229 6.91 -1.87 -13.02
C ALA A 229 5.79 -0.88 -12.67
N ALA A 230 5.22 -1.00 -11.48
CA ALA A 230 4.21 -0.07 -10.97
C ALA A 230 4.77 1.36 -10.83
N GLY A 231 5.97 1.51 -10.28
CA GLY A 231 6.64 2.81 -10.16
C GLY A 231 6.87 3.50 -11.50
N ILE A 232 7.34 2.76 -12.51
CA ILE A 232 7.55 3.27 -13.87
C ILE A 232 6.21 3.70 -14.49
N GLY A 233 5.18 2.84 -14.40
CA GLY A 233 3.85 3.12 -14.95
C GLY A 233 3.21 4.34 -14.28
N ILE A 234 3.22 4.41 -12.97
CA ILE A 234 2.67 5.55 -12.20
C ILE A 234 3.41 6.84 -12.57
N TYR A 235 4.74 6.81 -12.53
CA TYR A 235 5.55 7.99 -12.86
C TYR A 235 5.22 8.53 -14.25
N GLN A 236 5.18 7.64 -15.24
CA GLN A 236 4.93 8.04 -16.63
C GLN A 236 3.51 8.64 -16.81
N PHE A 237 2.51 8.05 -16.16
CA PHE A 237 1.14 8.54 -16.24
C PHE A 237 0.91 9.84 -15.45
N MET A 238 1.62 10.05 -14.34
CA MET A 238 1.46 11.26 -13.53
C MET A 238 2.26 12.45 -14.05
N MET A 239 3.47 12.20 -14.59
CA MET A 239 4.39 13.28 -15.01
C MET A 239 4.26 13.68 -16.49
N HIS A 240 3.46 12.94 -17.26
CA HIS A 240 3.21 13.33 -18.65
C HIS A 240 2.26 14.54 -18.69
N GLU A 241 2.73 15.67 -19.19
CA GLU A 241 1.88 16.83 -19.50
C GLU A 241 1.01 16.50 -20.72
N ALA A 242 -0.30 16.76 -20.62
CA ALA A 242 -1.27 16.50 -21.67
C ALA A 242 -1.17 17.54 -22.81
#